data_42948894b7f711f77b1ba6d2db37bb91
#
_entry.id   42948894b7f711f77b1ba6d2db37bb91
#
_cell.length_a   1.000
_cell.length_b   1.000
_cell.length_c   1.000
_cell.angle_alpha   90.00
_cell.angle_beta   90.00
_cell.angle_gamma   90.00
#
_symmetry.space_group_name_H-M   'P 1'
#
loop_
_entity.id
_entity.type
_entity.pdbx_description
1 polymer ?
#
loop_
_entity_poly.entity_id
_entity_poly.type
_entity_poly.pdbx_seq_one_letter_code
_entity_poly.pdbx_strand_id
1 'polypeptide(L)'
;MNNNRISKNNIYINSLTIGFIILSLILSANVYATHISEPILSLDKDAKYNMNETMSINGWVKYNEKPASNVLVLLKLINPTGNEIFQDQVRSDSNGNFTSNVTLLGSNATEGGTFTLYAESQCRDEHRSICSHNNSSQTLVVIN
;
A
#
# COMPACT_ATOMS: atom_id res chain seq x y z
N MET A 1 47.94 -56.36 15.94
CA MET A 1 47.76 -55.62 14.66
C MET A 1 46.26 -55.46 14.46
N ASN A 2 45.72 -54.27 14.78
CA ASN A 2 44.29 -53.99 14.68
C ASN A 2 44.09 -53.00 13.54
N ASN A 3 43.53 -53.47 12.43
CA ASN A 3 43.27 -52.67 11.24
C ASN A 3 42.03 -51.80 11.45
N ASN A 4 42.20 -50.53 11.75
CA ASN A 4 41.16 -49.52 11.65
C ASN A 4 40.88 -49.21 10.16
N ARG A 5 40.04 -49.99 9.52
CA ARG A 5 39.32 -49.59 8.31
C ARG A 5 38.19 -48.67 8.70
N ILE A 6 38.48 -47.39 8.93
CA ILE A 6 37.44 -46.37 8.94
C ILE A 6 36.88 -46.31 7.52
N SER A 7 35.66 -46.78 7.37
CA SER A 7 34.96 -46.87 6.11
C SER A 7 34.83 -45.49 5.48
N LYS A 8 35.52 -45.28 4.34
CA LYS A 8 35.40 -44.04 3.54
C LYS A 8 33.94 -43.74 3.13
N ASN A 9 33.06 -44.74 3.17
CA ASN A 9 31.65 -44.60 2.81
C ASN A 9 30.85 -43.71 3.78
N ASN A 10 31.21 -43.68 5.07
CA ASN A 10 30.51 -42.84 6.05
C ASN A 10 30.75 -41.35 5.87
N ILE A 11 31.89 -40.98 5.28
CA ILE A 11 32.23 -39.57 5.02
C ILE A 11 31.43 -39.04 3.84
N TYR A 12 31.21 -39.83 2.81
CA TYR A 12 30.41 -39.43 1.64
C TYR A 12 28.91 -39.30 1.97
N ILE A 13 28.39 -40.21 2.81
CA ILE A 13 26.99 -40.15 3.25
C ILE A 13 26.75 -38.88 4.08
N ASN A 14 27.65 -38.53 5.00
CA ASN A 14 27.54 -37.33 5.81
C ASN A 14 27.64 -36.04 4.98
N SER A 15 28.51 -36.03 3.95
CA SER A 15 28.64 -34.88 3.05
C SER A 15 27.41 -34.69 2.18
N LEU A 16 26.81 -35.78 1.70
CA LEU A 16 25.58 -35.71 0.90
C LEU A 16 24.38 -35.27 1.72
N THR A 17 24.23 -35.74 2.96
CA THR A 17 23.15 -35.33 3.88
C THR A 17 23.28 -33.89 4.31
N ILE A 18 24.48 -33.37 4.58
CA ILE A 18 24.71 -31.97 4.89
C ILE A 18 24.38 -31.10 3.69
N GLY A 19 24.76 -31.48 2.48
CA GLY A 19 24.43 -30.77 1.25
C GLY A 19 22.92 -30.69 1.01
N PHE A 20 22.17 -31.76 1.29
CA PHE A 20 20.71 -31.78 1.16
C PHE A 20 20.01 -30.89 2.20
N ILE A 21 20.52 -30.87 3.43
CA ILE A 21 19.99 -30.01 4.50
C ILE A 21 20.22 -28.52 4.17
N ILE A 22 21.40 -28.15 3.68
CA ILE A 22 21.72 -26.79 3.27
C ILE A 22 20.84 -26.37 2.09
N LEU A 23 20.68 -27.24 1.09
CA LEU A 23 19.82 -26.96 -0.07
C LEU A 23 18.34 -26.80 0.34
N SER A 24 17.84 -27.60 1.28
CA SER A 24 16.47 -27.48 1.77
C SER A 24 16.25 -26.20 2.58
N LEU A 25 17.25 -25.73 3.31
CA LEU A 25 17.20 -24.45 4.03
C LEU A 25 17.20 -23.24 3.08
N ILE A 26 17.90 -23.33 1.94
CA ILE A 26 17.89 -22.25 0.93
C ILE A 26 16.56 -22.21 0.18
N LEU A 27 15.95 -23.37 -0.09
CA LEU A 27 14.65 -23.46 -0.76
C LEU A 27 13.47 -23.06 0.13
N SER A 28 13.64 -23.05 1.43
CA SER A 28 12.63 -22.58 2.40
C SER A 28 12.73 -21.07 2.70
N ALA A 29 13.56 -20.31 1.98
CA ALA A 29 13.44 -18.87 1.97
C ALA A 29 12.07 -18.53 1.38
N ASN A 30 11.06 -18.44 2.26
CA ASN A 30 9.76 -17.94 1.90
C ASN A 30 9.95 -16.53 1.39
N VAL A 31 9.93 -16.35 0.09
CA VAL A 31 9.75 -15.05 -0.53
C VAL A 31 8.32 -14.66 -0.15
N TYR A 32 8.17 -13.97 0.97
CA TYR A 32 6.95 -13.25 1.27
C TYR A 32 6.81 -12.17 0.20
N ALA A 33 6.10 -12.49 -0.86
CA ALA A 33 5.62 -11.49 -1.79
C ALA A 33 4.67 -10.60 -0.98
N THR A 34 5.17 -9.49 -0.49
CA THR A 34 4.35 -8.45 0.13
C THR A 34 3.44 -7.91 -0.96
N HIS A 35 2.17 -8.25 -0.88
CA HIS A 35 1.17 -7.67 -1.74
C HIS A 35 0.90 -6.24 -1.24
N ILE A 36 1.42 -5.27 -1.96
CA ILE A 36 1.30 -3.86 -1.62
C ILE A 36 0.21 -3.25 -2.48
N SER A 37 -0.85 -2.75 -1.85
CA SER A 37 -1.87 -1.93 -2.48
C SER A 37 -1.50 -0.47 -2.24
N GLU A 38 -1.21 0.28 -3.28
CA GLU A 38 -0.73 1.65 -3.19
C GLU A 38 -1.67 2.60 -3.96
N PRO A 39 -2.31 3.56 -3.27
CA PRO A 39 -3.08 4.60 -3.91
C PRO A 39 -2.14 5.71 -4.40
N ILE A 40 -2.44 6.26 -5.56
CA ILE A 40 -1.74 7.41 -6.13
C ILE A 40 -2.77 8.50 -6.33
N LEU A 41 -2.59 9.65 -5.69
CA LEU A 41 -3.46 10.80 -5.82
C LEU A 41 -3.11 11.64 -7.05
N SER A 42 -4.14 12.12 -7.73
CA SER A 42 -4.05 13.10 -8.81
C SER A 42 -5.16 14.14 -8.58
N LEU A 43 -4.76 15.38 -8.40
CA LEU A 43 -5.70 16.49 -8.24
C LEU A 43 -5.74 17.32 -9.52
N ASP A 44 -6.89 17.91 -9.77
CA ASP A 44 -7.01 18.98 -10.76
C ASP A 44 -6.43 20.30 -10.20
N LYS A 45 -6.26 21.31 -11.04
CA LYS A 45 -5.91 22.71 -10.67
C LYS A 45 -4.66 22.88 -9.80
N ASP A 46 -3.64 22.05 -9.98
CA ASP A 46 -2.38 22.12 -9.22
C ASP A 46 -2.59 22.17 -7.68
N ALA A 47 -3.64 21.50 -7.21
CA ALA A 47 -4.03 21.45 -5.80
C ALA A 47 -4.35 22.82 -5.16
N LYS A 48 -4.88 23.75 -5.94
CA LYS A 48 -5.29 25.09 -5.47
C LYS A 48 -6.79 25.29 -5.69
N TYR A 49 -7.50 25.61 -4.61
CA TYR A 49 -8.95 25.73 -4.61
C TYR A 49 -9.37 26.97 -3.83
N ASN A 50 -10.60 27.45 -4.09
CA ASN A 50 -11.22 28.50 -3.31
C ASN A 50 -12.29 27.92 -2.38
N MET A 51 -12.64 28.66 -1.34
CA MET A 51 -13.78 28.33 -0.50
C MET A 51 -15.05 28.22 -1.35
N ASN A 52 -15.94 27.30 -0.98
CA ASN A 52 -17.16 26.94 -1.71
C ASN A 52 -16.93 26.30 -3.09
N GLU A 53 -15.71 26.01 -3.45
CA GLU A 53 -15.39 25.27 -4.66
C GLU A 53 -15.49 23.76 -4.40
N THR A 54 -15.86 23.02 -5.44
CA THR A 54 -15.81 21.55 -5.40
C THR A 54 -14.44 21.08 -5.90
N MET A 55 -13.72 20.38 -5.05
CA MET A 55 -12.48 19.72 -5.37
C MET A 55 -12.78 18.31 -5.90
N SER A 56 -12.28 17.99 -7.08
CA SER A 56 -12.31 16.62 -7.62
C SER A 56 -11.05 15.89 -7.22
N ILE A 57 -11.21 14.84 -6.44
CA ILE A 57 -10.13 13.96 -6.00
C ILE A 57 -10.12 12.77 -6.93
N ASN A 58 -9.08 12.67 -7.73
CA ASN A 58 -8.88 11.55 -8.62
C ASN A 58 -7.67 10.75 -8.16
N GLY A 59 -7.64 9.49 -8.50
CA GLY A 59 -6.51 8.66 -8.18
C GLY A 59 -6.55 7.31 -8.86
N TRP A 60 -5.51 6.57 -8.61
CA TRP A 60 -5.29 5.27 -9.19
C TRP A 60 -4.68 4.33 -8.14
N VAL A 61 -5.18 3.12 -8.05
CA VAL A 61 -4.65 2.09 -7.15
C VAL A 61 -3.90 1.05 -7.95
N LYS A 62 -2.66 0.82 -7.58
CA LYS A 62 -1.87 -0.30 -8.09
C LYS A 62 -1.75 -1.38 -7.02
N TYR A 63 -1.64 -2.59 -7.48
CA TYR A 63 -1.41 -3.77 -6.68
C TYR A 63 -0.35 -4.63 -7.38
N ASN A 64 0.82 -4.80 -6.74
CA ASN A 64 1.97 -5.41 -7.38
C ASN A 64 2.29 -4.78 -8.76
N GLU A 65 2.38 -3.46 -8.81
CA GLU A 65 2.69 -2.65 -10.00
C GLU A 65 1.66 -2.74 -11.15
N LYS A 66 0.49 -3.30 -10.90
CA LYS A 66 -0.61 -3.38 -11.88
C LYS A 66 -1.85 -2.66 -11.37
N PRO A 67 -2.70 -2.14 -12.26
CA PRO A 67 -3.99 -1.59 -11.87
C PRO A 67 -4.80 -2.58 -11.01
N ALA A 68 -5.31 -2.10 -9.89
CA ALA A 68 -6.07 -2.91 -8.96
C ALA A 68 -7.55 -2.49 -8.94
N SER A 69 -8.44 -3.39 -9.36
CA SER A 69 -9.89 -3.18 -9.34
C SER A 69 -10.50 -3.54 -7.99
N ASN A 70 -11.61 -2.87 -7.66
CA ASN A 70 -12.43 -3.15 -6.48
C ASN A 70 -11.68 -3.02 -5.13
N VAL A 71 -10.64 -2.18 -5.09
CA VAL A 71 -9.93 -1.84 -3.86
C VAL A 71 -10.67 -0.71 -3.17
N LEU A 72 -10.94 -0.86 -1.88
CA LEU A 72 -11.50 0.21 -1.06
C LEU A 72 -10.40 1.23 -0.75
N VAL A 73 -10.66 2.49 -1.05
CA VAL A 73 -9.80 3.64 -0.76
C VAL A 73 -10.51 4.54 0.23
N LEU A 74 -9.89 4.79 1.36
CA LEU A 74 -10.33 5.77 2.35
C LEU A 74 -9.65 7.10 2.03
N LEU A 75 -10.44 8.14 1.84
CA LEU A 75 -10.00 9.51 1.61
C LEU A 75 -10.27 10.35 2.84
N LYS A 76 -9.32 11.20 3.22
CA LYS A 76 -9.44 12.13 4.35
C LYS A 76 -8.82 13.45 4.00
N LEU A 77 -9.48 14.55 4.36
CA LEU A 77 -8.93 15.89 4.27
C LEU A 77 -8.75 16.46 5.68
N ILE A 78 -7.52 16.82 6.01
CA ILE A 78 -7.11 17.35 7.30
C ILE A 78 -6.80 18.83 7.15
N ASN A 79 -7.38 19.65 7.99
CA ASN A 79 -7.16 21.11 7.99
C ASN A 79 -5.80 21.48 8.63
N PRO A 80 -5.36 22.75 8.54
CA PRO A 80 -4.07 23.19 9.12
C PRO A 80 -3.97 23.01 10.63
N THR A 81 -5.11 22.91 11.34
CA THR A 81 -5.13 22.67 12.80
C THR A 81 -5.12 21.19 13.17
N GLY A 82 -5.06 20.27 12.18
CA GLY A 82 -4.98 18.84 12.39
C GLY A 82 -6.34 18.14 12.53
N ASN A 83 -7.45 18.83 12.27
CA ASN A 83 -8.78 18.24 12.34
C ASN A 83 -9.18 17.63 10.99
N GLU A 84 -9.79 16.45 11.03
CA GLU A 84 -10.43 15.83 9.87
C GLU A 84 -11.71 16.60 9.54
N ILE A 85 -11.80 17.15 8.33
CA ILE A 85 -12.95 17.94 7.86
C ILE A 85 -13.75 17.25 6.76
N PHE A 86 -13.21 16.18 6.19
CA PHE A 86 -13.85 15.36 5.17
C PHE A 86 -13.31 13.93 5.25
N GLN A 87 -14.22 12.97 5.08
CA GLN A 87 -13.91 11.57 4.91
C GLN A 87 -14.86 10.96 3.89
N ASP A 88 -14.32 10.13 3.01
CA ASP A 88 -15.09 9.36 2.04
C ASP A 88 -14.46 7.98 1.81
N GLN A 89 -15.25 7.05 1.31
CA GLN A 89 -14.82 5.71 0.96
C GLN A 89 -15.25 5.39 -0.47
N VAL A 90 -14.31 5.23 -1.34
CA VAL A 90 -14.54 4.91 -2.75
C VAL A 90 -13.90 3.59 -3.13
N ARG A 91 -14.38 2.99 -4.21
CA ARG A 91 -13.77 1.79 -4.77
C ARG A 91 -13.16 2.07 -6.12
N SER A 92 -11.99 1.48 -6.37
CA SER A 92 -11.37 1.54 -7.69
C SER A 92 -12.18 0.75 -8.72
N ASP A 93 -12.22 1.28 -9.93
CA ASP A 93 -12.83 0.65 -11.11
C ASP A 93 -11.97 -0.50 -11.68
N SER A 94 -12.36 -1.04 -12.83
CA SER A 94 -11.63 -2.12 -13.51
C SER A 94 -10.21 -1.73 -13.95
N ASN A 95 -9.94 -0.44 -14.09
CA ASN A 95 -8.64 0.12 -14.48
C ASN A 95 -7.83 0.62 -13.27
N GLY A 96 -8.33 0.38 -12.06
CA GLY A 96 -7.72 0.85 -10.83
C GLY A 96 -8.04 2.31 -10.47
N ASN A 97 -8.82 3.03 -11.27
CA ASN A 97 -9.12 4.44 -11.01
C ASN A 97 -10.19 4.59 -9.93
N PHE A 98 -10.09 5.66 -9.15
CA PHE A 98 -11.12 6.10 -8.23
C PHE A 98 -11.33 7.61 -8.34
N THR A 99 -12.53 8.05 -8.02
CA THR A 99 -12.89 9.47 -8.01
C THR A 99 -13.81 9.76 -6.84
N SER A 100 -13.59 10.90 -6.19
CA SER A 100 -14.45 11.48 -5.18
C SER A 100 -14.53 12.98 -5.34
N ASN A 101 -15.57 13.60 -4.84
CA ASN A 101 -15.77 15.04 -4.86
C ASN A 101 -16.05 15.56 -3.47
N VAL A 102 -15.37 16.62 -3.08
CA VAL A 102 -15.64 17.34 -1.83
C VAL A 102 -15.91 18.81 -2.11
N THR A 103 -17.00 19.31 -1.58
CA THR A 103 -17.30 20.75 -1.62
C THR A 103 -16.77 21.40 -0.35
N LEU A 104 -15.89 22.36 -0.52
CA LEU A 104 -15.21 23.07 0.57
C LEU A 104 -16.14 24.15 1.14
N LEU A 105 -17.13 23.72 1.90
CA LEU A 105 -18.09 24.66 2.53
C LEU A 105 -17.46 25.34 3.75
N GLY A 106 -17.84 26.59 3.98
CA GLY A 106 -17.36 27.38 5.13
C GLY A 106 -17.58 26.73 6.51
N SER A 107 -18.48 25.73 6.62
CA SER A 107 -18.64 24.93 7.84
C SER A 107 -17.53 23.89 8.02
N ASN A 108 -16.91 23.42 6.93
CA ASN A 108 -15.88 22.38 6.94
C ASN A 108 -14.47 22.96 6.80
N ALA A 109 -14.34 24.11 6.11
CA ALA A 109 -13.09 24.84 5.93
C ALA A 109 -13.36 26.32 6.30
N THR A 110 -13.29 26.64 7.57
CA THR A 110 -13.57 28.00 8.08
C THR A 110 -12.44 28.99 7.83
N GLU A 111 -11.25 28.51 7.52
CA GLU A 111 -10.06 29.29 7.29
C GLU A 111 -9.31 28.76 6.07
N GLY A 112 -8.76 29.69 5.26
CA GLY A 112 -7.83 29.32 4.20
C GLY A 112 -6.52 28.77 4.78
N GLY A 113 -5.78 28.03 3.97
CA GLY A 113 -4.49 27.48 4.39
C GLY A 113 -4.06 26.24 3.63
N THR A 114 -3.07 25.56 4.17
CA THR A 114 -2.57 24.31 3.60
C THR A 114 -3.22 23.13 4.31
N PHE A 115 -3.99 22.37 3.57
CA PHE A 115 -4.65 21.15 4.02
C PHE A 115 -3.86 19.94 3.56
N THR A 116 -4.03 18.82 4.22
CA THR A 116 -3.43 17.55 3.79
C THR A 116 -4.53 16.58 3.37
N LEU A 117 -4.47 16.15 2.11
CA LEU A 117 -5.32 15.10 1.59
C LEU A 117 -4.59 13.77 1.70
N TYR A 118 -5.22 12.82 2.36
CA TYR A 118 -4.76 11.43 2.49
C TYR A 118 -5.63 10.50 1.66
N ALA A 119 -5.00 9.52 1.05
CA ALA A 119 -5.65 8.35 0.48
C ALA A 119 -4.99 7.10 1.06
N GLU A 120 -5.78 6.21 1.62
CA GLU A 120 -5.34 4.94 2.17
C GLU A 120 -6.08 3.81 1.48
N SER A 121 -5.36 2.91 0.80
CA SER A 121 -5.95 1.74 0.19
C SER A 121 -5.98 0.57 1.16
N GLN A 122 -7.13 -0.08 1.25
CA GLN A 122 -7.26 -1.30 2.04
C GLN A 122 -6.85 -2.51 1.21
N CYS A 123 -6.37 -3.53 1.89
CA CYS A 123 -6.08 -4.80 1.25
C CYS A 123 -7.36 -5.45 0.72
N ARG A 124 -7.27 -6.10 -0.44
CA ARG A 124 -8.37 -6.91 -0.94
C ARG A 124 -8.67 -8.05 0.03
N ASP A 125 -9.94 -8.37 0.22
CA ASP A 125 -10.38 -9.41 1.16
C ASP A 125 -9.71 -10.77 0.89
N GLU A 126 -9.48 -11.09 -0.38
CA GLU A 126 -8.83 -12.32 -0.84
C GLU A 126 -7.36 -12.44 -0.39
N HIS A 127 -6.74 -11.32 -0.02
CA HIS A 127 -5.31 -11.24 0.29
C HIS A 127 -5.01 -10.68 1.67
N ARG A 128 -6.01 -10.57 2.56
CA ARG A 128 -5.86 -9.97 3.90
C ARG A 128 -4.72 -10.53 4.73
N SER A 129 -4.44 -11.81 4.60
CA SER A 129 -3.39 -12.48 5.39
C SER A 129 -1.96 -12.19 4.93
N ILE A 130 -1.80 -11.68 3.70
CA ILE A 130 -0.50 -11.46 3.05
C ILE A 130 -0.30 -10.03 2.57
N CYS A 131 -1.31 -9.19 2.71
CA CYS A 131 -1.26 -7.78 2.33
C CYS A 131 -0.68 -6.94 3.47
N SER A 132 0.28 -6.11 3.15
CA SER A 132 0.74 -5.07 4.05
C SER A 132 -0.34 -3.99 4.15
N HIS A 133 -0.87 -3.77 5.34
CA HIS A 133 -1.76 -2.66 5.63
C HIS A 133 -0.94 -1.36 5.65
N ASN A 134 -1.56 -0.26 5.25
CA ASN A 134 -1.04 1.10 5.36
C ASN A 134 -0.19 1.62 4.20
N ASN A 135 -0.54 1.29 2.99
CA ASN A 135 -0.06 2.12 1.90
C ASN A 135 -0.98 3.32 1.76
N SER A 136 -0.44 4.46 2.13
CA SER A 136 -1.11 5.74 2.02
C SER A 136 -0.31 6.66 1.09
N SER A 137 -1.02 7.46 0.34
CA SER A 137 -0.49 8.61 -0.40
C SER A 137 -1.05 9.87 0.24
N GLN A 138 -0.23 10.91 0.26
CA GLN A 138 -0.67 12.23 0.75
C GLN A 138 -0.24 13.32 -0.20
N THR A 139 -1.03 14.38 -0.27
CA THR A 139 -0.70 15.59 -1.01
C THR A 139 -1.19 16.82 -0.27
N LEU A 140 -0.51 17.95 -0.48
CA LEU A 140 -0.90 19.23 0.10
C LEU A 140 -1.89 19.93 -0.83
N VAL A 141 -2.92 20.50 -0.25
CA VAL A 141 -3.97 21.25 -0.94
C VAL A 141 -4.02 22.65 -0.35
N VAL A 142 -3.92 23.67 -1.19
CA VAL A 142 -4.04 25.07 -0.76
C VAL A 142 -5.48 25.53 -0.98
N ILE A 143 -6.12 26.02 0.07
CA ILE A 143 -7.47 26.59 0.04
C ILE A 143 -7.36 28.07 0.40
N ASN A 144 -7.85 28.94 -0.49
CA ASN A 144 -7.83 30.39 -0.36
C ASN A 144 -9.18 30.92 0.09
#